data_b497efe6f6a2b5c97654f10b52b5ddb7
#
_entry.id   b497efe6f6a2b5c97654f10b52b5ddb7
#
_cell.length_a   1.000
_cell.length_b   1.000
_cell.length_c   1.000
_cell.angle_alpha   90.00
_cell.angle_beta   90.00
_cell.angle_gamma   90.00
#
_symmetry.space_group_name_H-M   'P 1'
#
loop_
_entity.id
_entity.type
_entity.pdbx_description
1 polymer ?
#
loop_
_entity_poly.entity_id
_entity_poly.type
_entity_poly.pdbx_seq_one_letter_code
_entity_poly.pdbx_strand_id
1 'polypeptide(L)'
;MNHFMKTVTLLMVMLICVLSGCKNQSGSNGTFEIGDKTFLLNGKPFIIKAAEIHYTRIPVEYWEHRIQMCKALGMNTICIYAFWNIHEQKPGEFDFSGQNDIAAFCRLAQKNGMYIMLRPGPYVCSEWEM
;
A
#
# COMPACT_ATOMS: atom_id res chain seq x y z
N MET A 1 -40.50 -4.31 -38.45
CA MET A 1 -39.45 -4.85 -37.59
C MET A 1 -40.07 -4.99 -36.21
N ASN A 2 -40.39 -6.23 -35.82
CA ASN A 2 -41.37 -6.56 -34.77
C ASN A 2 -40.85 -6.19 -33.36
N HIS A 3 -41.77 -5.74 -32.48
CA HIS A 3 -41.50 -5.43 -31.07
C HIS A 3 -40.71 -6.54 -30.39
N PHE A 4 -40.98 -7.80 -30.71
CA PHE A 4 -40.27 -8.98 -30.19
C PHE A 4 -38.77 -8.94 -30.51
N MET A 5 -38.34 -8.58 -31.71
CA MET A 5 -36.93 -8.48 -32.08
C MET A 5 -36.21 -7.35 -31.34
N LYS A 6 -36.88 -6.22 -31.11
CA LYS A 6 -36.31 -5.11 -30.33
C LYS A 6 -36.09 -5.48 -28.87
N THR A 7 -37.03 -6.23 -28.28
CA THR A 7 -36.92 -6.70 -26.88
C THR A 7 -35.80 -7.72 -26.71
N VAL A 8 -35.63 -8.65 -27.66
CA VAL A 8 -34.55 -9.65 -27.64
C VAL A 8 -33.17 -8.97 -27.79
N THR A 9 -33.06 -7.97 -28.68
CA THR A 9 -31.82 -7.21 -28.86
C THR A 9 -31.45 -6.40 -27.60
N LEU A 10 -32.43 -5.79 -26.94
CA LEU A 10 -32.24 -5.03 -25.71
C LEU A 10 -31.76 -5.93 -24.53
N LEU A 11 -32.37 -7.11 -24.42
CA LEU A 11 -31.97 -8.12 -23.42
C LEU A 11 -30.57 -8.66 -23.68
N MET A 12 -30.17 -8.85 -24.93
CA MET A 12 -28.84 -9.33 -25.32
C MET A 12 -27.76 -8.26 -25.02
N VAL A 13 -28.04 -6.99 -25.26
CA VAL A 13 -27.15 -5.87 -24.94
C VAL A 13 -27.01 -5.71 -23.42
N MET A 14 -28.08 -5.84 -22.63
CA MET A 14 -28.01 -5.85 -21.17
C MET A 14 -27.18 -7.00 -20.64
N LEU A 15 -27.30 -8.20 -21.20
CA LEU A 15 -26.53 -9.37 -20.79
C LEU A 15 -25.03 -9.19 -21.06
N ILE A 16 -24.65 -8.56 -22.17
CA ILE A 16 -23.27 -8.26 -22.52
C ILE A 16 -22.65 -7.22 -21.55
N CYS A 17 -23.41 -6.22 -21.12
CA CYS A 17 -22.98 -5.23 -20.14
C CYS A 17 -22.71 -5.82 -18.75
N VAL A 18 -23.49 -6.83 -18.35
CA VAL A 18 -23.31 -7.50 -17.05
C VAL A 18 -22.06 -8.38 -17.05
N LEU A 19 -21.69 -8.98 -18.19
CA LEU A 19 -20.50 -9.83 -18.33
C LEU A 19 -19.18 -9.04 -18.41
N SER A 20 -19.24 -7.72 -18.71
CA SER A 20 -18.05 -6.85 -18.79
C SER A 20 -17.61 -6.27 -17.44
N GLY A 21 -18.30 -6.55 -16.36
CA GLY A 21 -18.23 -5.84 -15.10
C GLY A 21 -17.55 -6.57 -13.94
N CYS A 22 -16.49 -7.34 -14.15
CA CYS A 22 -15.58 -7.70 -13.06
C CYS A 22 -14.19 -8.04 -13.62
N LYS A 23 -13.41 -7.01 -13.96
CA LYS A 23 -11.97 -7.17 -13.83
C LYS A 23 -11.67 -7.19 -12.33
N ASN A 24 -11.61 -8.38 -11.74
CA ASN A 24 -10.82 -8.56 -10.54
C ASN A 24 -9.44 -7.96 -10.84
N GLN A 25 -9.10 -6.83 -10.21
CA GLN A 25 -7.72 -6.47 -10.01
C GLN A 25 -7.15 -7.54 -9.08
N SER A 26 -6.78 -8.68 -9.63
CA SER A 26 -5.75 -9.51 -9.02
C SER A 26 -4.55 -8.59 -8.87
N GLY A 27 -4.17 -8.30 -7.64
CA GLY A 27 -2.98 -7.52 -7.35
C GLY A 27 -1.88 -8.07 -8.24
N SER A 28 -1.27 -7.21 -9.05
CA SER A 28 -0.16 -7.62 -9.91
C SER A 28 0.88 -8.24 -8.98
N ASN A 29 1.10 -9.54 -9.09
CA ASN A 29 2.21 -10.23 -8.45
C ASN A 29 3.50 -9.71 -9.09
N GLY A 30 3.87 -8.46 -8.73
CA GLY A 30 5.12 -7.89 -9.14
C GLY A 30 6.26 -8.71 -8.56
N THR A 31 7.30 -8.97 -9.34
CA THR A 31 8.51 -9.61 -8.85
C THR A 31 9.48 -8.57 -8.32
N PHE A 32 10.08 -8.87 -7.15
CA PHE A 32 11.19 -8.09 -6.60
C PHE A 32 12.37 -9.05 -6.38
N GLU A 33 13.49 -8.78 -7.04
CA GLU A 33 14.62 -9.71 -7.12
C GLU A 33 15.93 -8.97 -6.87
N ILE A 34 16.96 -9.72 -6.47
CA ILE A 34 18.33 -9.22 -6.36
C ILE A 34 19.00 -9.53 -7.69
N GLY A 35 19.33 -8.47 -8.45
CA GLY A 35 20.14 -8.58 -9.68
C GLY A 35 21.64 -8.43 -9.41
N ASP A 36 22.44 -8.47 -10.48
CA ASP A 36 23.85 -8.13 -10.37
C ASP A 36 24.03 -6.63 -10.11
N LYS A 37 24.46 -6.25 -8.92
CA LYS A 37 24.70 -4.87 -8.45
C LYS A 37 23.45 -3.97 -8.33
N THR A 38 22.24 -4.48 -8.46
CA THR A 38 21.00 -3.69 -8.32
C THR A 38 19.84 -4.56 -7.89
N PHE A 39 18.77 -3.93 -7.37
CA PHE A 39 17.48 -4.59 -7.24
C PHE A 39 16.75 -4.55 -8.58
N LEU A 40 15.91 -5.56 -8.82
CA LEU A 40 15.04 -5.63 -9.97
C LEU A 40 13.59 -5.61 -9.52
N LEU A 41 12.80 -4.73 -10.09
CA LEU A 41 11.36 -4.69 -9.93
C LEU A 41 10.71 -5.02 -11.27
N ASN A 42 10.01 -6.14 -11.35
CA ASN A 42 9.44 -6.65 -12.61
C ASN A 42 10.49 -6.79 -13.70
N GLY A 43 11.67 -7.32 -13.34
CA GLY A 43 12.80 -7.53 -14.24
C GLY A 43 13.54 -6.25 -14.66
N LYS A 44 13.19 -5.08 -14.15
CA LYS A 44 13.84 -3.79 -14.47
C LYS A 44 14.68 -3.29 -13.30
N PRO A 45 15.83 -2.67 -13.53
CA PRO A 45 16.64 -2.05 -12.49
C PRO A 45 15.81 -1.08 -11.63
N PHE A 46 15.87 -1.25 -10.32
CA PHE A 46 15.13 -0.44 -9.36
C PHE A 46 16.05 0.10 -8.26
N ILE A 47 16.19 1.42 -8.22
CA ILE A 47 16.96 2.11 -7.18
C ILE A 47 15.98 2.53 -6.07
N ILE A 48 16.16 1.98 -4.87
CA ILE A 48 15.38 2.36 -3.69
C ILE A 48 15.86 3.74 -3.22
N LYS A 49 14.93 4.71 -3.20
CA LYS A 49 15.11 6.03 -2.60
C LYS A 49 14.09 6.15 -1.47
N ALA A 50 14.52 5.84 -0.26
CA ALA A 50 13.62 5.74 0.88
C ALA A 50 13.71 6.98 1.78
N ALA A 51 12.55 7.39 2.28
CA ALA A 51 12.43 8.28 3.42
C ALA A 51 11.88 7.49 4.62
N GLU A 52 12.45 7.68 5.80
CA GLU A 52 11.96 7.06 7.01
C GLU A 52 10.84 7.91 7.63
N ILE A 53 9.71 7.27 7.93
CA ILE A 53 8.56 7.91 8.58
C ILE A 53 8.13 7.06 9.78
N HIS A 54 8.11 7.69 10.95
CA HIS A 54 7.56 7.10 12.17
C HIS A 54 6.05 7.44 12.26
N TYR A 55 5.21 6.63 11.63
CA TYR A 55 3.76 6.88 11.51
C TYR A 55 3.08 7.09 12.87
N THR A 56 3.54 6.41 13.93
CA THR A 56 2.99 6.52 15.28
C THR A 56 3.28 7.87 15.95
N ARG A 57 4.23 8.65 15.43
CA ARG A 57 4.55 10.02 15.91
C ARG A 57 3.81 11.11 15.14
N ILE A 58 3.04 10.75 14.13
CA ILE A 58 2.36 11.69 13.24
C ILE A 58 0.86 11.47 13.37
N PRO A 59 0.07 12.51 13.67
CA PRO A 59 -1.39 12.39 13.65
C PRO A 59 -1.89 11.86 12.30
N VAL A 60 -2.89 10.99 12.32
CA VAL A 60 -3.40 10.28 11.13
C VAL A 60 -3.77 11.23 9.99
N GLU A 61 -4.30 12.41 10.34
CA GLU A 61 -4.72 13.45 9.40
C GLU A 61 -3.56 14.00 8.55
N TYR A 62 -2.32 13.86 9.04
CA TYR A 62 -1.12 14.34 8.35
C TYR A 62 -0.36 13.25 7.61
N TRP A 63 -0.73 11.98 7.71
CA TRP A 63 -0.01 10.88 7.06
C TRP A 63 0.09 11.08 5.54
N GLU A 64 -1.05 11.36 4.89
CA GLU A 64 -1.05 11.55 3.43
C GLU A 64 -0.18 12.72 3.01
N HIS A 65 -0.26 13.83 3.72
CA HIS A 65 0.58 14.99 3.44
C HIS A 65 2.08 14.66 3.56
N ARG A 66 2.50 13.92 4.61
CA ARG A 66 3.90 13.53 4.78
C ARG A 66 4.38 12.59 3.67
N ILE A 67 3.56 11.63 3.27
CA ILE A 67 3.85 10.73 2.16
C ILE A 67 4.00 11.52 0.86
N GLN A 68 3.12 12.46 0.58
CA GLN A 68 3.19 13.32 -0.60
C GLN A 68 4.43 14.21 -0.62
N MET A 69 4.85 14.73 0.53
CA MET A 69 6.10 15.49 0.66
C MET A 69 7.33 14.63 0.34
N CYS A 70 7.39 13.40 0.83
CA CYS A 70 8.47 12.46 0.48
C CYS A 70 8.49 12.18 -1.03
N LYS A 71 7.32 11.97 -1.65
CA LYS A 71 7.20 11.78 -3.09
C LYS A 71 7.68 13.01 -3.87
N ALA A 72 7.32 14.21 -3.44
CA ALA A 72 7.75 15.46 -4.06
C ALA A 72 9.27 15.65 -4.00
N LEU A 73 9.93 15.12 -2.96
CA LEU A 73 11.39 15.08 -2.83
C LEU A 73 12.06 14.00 -3.73
N GLY A 74 11.28 13.26 -4.53
CA GLY A 74 11.80 12.23 -5.43
C GLY A 74 12.03 10.87 -4.78
N MET A 75 11.49 10.64 -3.57
CA MET A 75 11.48 9.32 -2.95
C MET A 75 10.46 8.41 -3.63
N ASN A 76 10.74 7.11 -3.67
CA ASN A 76 9.83 6.09 -4.19
C ASN A 76 9.42 5.07 -3.14
N THR A 77 10.03 5.13 -1.97
CA THR A 77 9.84 4.15 -0.88
C THR A 77 9.72 4.89 0.45
N ILE A 78 8.83 4.41 1.31
CA ILE A 78 8.76 4.81 2.71
C ILE A 78 9.31 3.68 3.57
N CYS A 79 10.33 3.99 4.38
CA CYS A 79 10.84 3.08 5.39
C CYS A 79 10.07 3.28 6.69
N ILE A 80 9.57 2.20 7.28
CA ILE A 80 8.83 2.23 8.53
C ILE A 80 9.30 1.13 9.48
N TYR A 81 9.19 1.39 10.77
CA TYR A 81 9.32 0.38 11.82
C TYR A 81 7.95 -0.11 12.30
N ALA A 82 7.86 -1.37 12.71
CA ALA A 82 6.81 -1.81 13.60
C ALA A 82 7.28 -1.57 15.04
N PHE A 83 6.71 -0.58 15.70
CA PHE A 83 7.08 -0.19 17.06
C PHE A 83 6.39 -1.10 18.08
N TRP A 84 7.07 -2.17 18.50
CA TRP A 84 6.48 -3.20 19.37
C TRP A 84 5.94 -2.65 20.67
N ASN A 85 6.66 -1.75 21.33
CA ASN A 85 6.20 -1.10 22.58
C ASN A 85 4.95 -0.22 22.42
N ILE A 86 4.59 0.12 21.18
CA ILE A 86 3.33 0.81 20.88
C ILE A 86 2.23 -0.20 20.60
N HIS A 87 2.55 -1.27 19.85
CA HIS A 87 1.55 -2.25 19.43
C HIS A 87 1.23 -3.27 20.52
N GLU A 88 2.20 -3.62 21.37
CA GLU A 88 2.04 -4.58 22.45
C GLU A 88 2.46 -3.94 23.78
N GLN A 89 1.63 -3.05 24.32
CA GLN A 89 1.87 -2.38 25.59
C GLN A 89 1.75 -3.32 26.80
N LYS A 90 0.99 -4.41 26.64
CA LYS A 90 0.89 -5.50 27.60
C LYS A 90 1.09 -6.82 26.86
N PRO A 91 1.81 -7.80 27.45
CA PRO A 91 2.06 -9.08 26.81
C PRO A 91 0.78 -9.74 26.27
N GLY A 92 0.75 -10.03 24.98
CA GLY A 92 -0.37 -10.66 24.29
C GLY A 92 -1.54 -9.75 23.91
N GLU A 93 -1.52 -8.46 24.29
CA GLU A 93 -2.55 -7.50 23.92
C GLU A 93 -2.01 -6.57 22.80
N PHE A 94 -2.51 -6.76 21.58
CA PHE A 94 -2.05 -5.98 20.42
C PHE A 94 -3.04 -4.90 20.05
N ASP A 95 -2.53 -3.67 19.80
CA ASP A 95 -3.30 -2.55 19.28
C ASP A 95 -2.77 -2.11 17.90
N PHE A 96 -3.64 -2.23 16.90
CA PHE A 96 -3.42 -1.77 15.53
C PHE A 96 -4.53 -0.81 15.10
N SER A 97 -5.06 0.00 16.01
CA SER A 97 -6.15 0.93 15.75
C SER A 97 -5.68 2.39 15.67
N GLY A 98 -6.45 3.25 15.00
CA GLY A 98 -6.19 4.67 14.92
C GLY A 98 -4.78 5.00 14.43
N GLN A 99 -4.00 5.72 15.24
CA GLN A 99 -2.62 6.11 14.92
C GLN A 99 -1.65 4.91 14.90
N ASN A 100 -2.05 3.76 15.47
CA ASN A 100 -1.26 2.53 15.48
C ASN A 100 -1.59 1.62 14.29
N ASP A 101 -2.52 1.98 13.40
CA ASP A 101 -2.88 1.17 12.22
C ASP A 101 -1.80 1.23 11.13
N ILE A 102 -0.75 0.42 11.31
CA ILE A 102 0.34 0.26 10.33
C ILE A 102 -0.18 -0.18 8.97
N ALA A 103 -1.25 -0.99 8.92
CA ALA A 103 -1.82 -1.47 7.67
C ALA A 103 -2.54 -0.34 6.91
N ALA A 104 -3.25 0.55 7.62
CA ALA A 104 -3.84 1.75 7.01
C ALA A 104 -2.75 2.68 6.46
N PHE A 105 -1.67 2.89 7.21
CA PHE A 105 -0.53 3.68 6.73
C PHE A 105 0.09 3.08 5.45
N CYS A 106 0.32 1.76 5.41
CA CYS A 106 0.84 1.06 4.23
C CYS A 106 -0.09 1.20 3.02
N ARG A 107 -1.40 1.02 3.21
CA ARG A 107 -2.40 1.21 2.14
C ARG A 107 -2.39 2.64 1.61
N LEU A 108 -2.23 3.62 2.49
CA LEU A 108 -2.17 5.03 2.12
C LEU A 108 -0.90 5.34 1.30
N ALA A 109 0.24 4.79 1.69
CA ALA A 109 1.48 4.90 0.92
C ALA A 109 1.33 4.27 -0.47
N GLN A 110 0.76 3.07 -0.56
CA GLN A 110 0.46 2.39 -1.82
C GLN A 110 -0.46 3.22 -2.71
N LYS A 111 -1.54 3.80 -2.17
CA LYS A 111 -2.46 4.70 -2.87
C LYS A 111 -1.72 5.90 -3.49
N ASN A 112 -0.69 6.40 -2.82
CA ASN A 112 0.17 7.48 -3.30
C ASN A 112 1.30 7.00 -4.24
N GLY A 113 1.35 5.71 -4.59
CA GLY A 113 2.33 5.12 -5.49
C GLY A 113 3.73 4.97 -4.86
N MET A 114 3.80 4.84 -3.53
CA MET A 114 5.03 4.60 -2.79
C MET A 114 5.15 3.13 -2.40
N TYR A 115 6.36 2.60 -2.46
CA TYR A 115 6.70 1.30 -1.90
C TYR A 115 6.93 1.39 -0.40
N ILE A 116 6.83 0.27 0.30
CA ILE A 116 7.11 0.18 1.73
C ILE A 116 8.34 -0.70 1.96
N MET A 117 9.27 -0.20 2.75
CA MET A 117 10.35 -0.97 3.36
C MET A 117 10.00 -1.15 4.84
N LEU A 118 9.45 -2.32 5.18
CA LEU A 118 9.06 -2.64 6.54
C LEU A 118 10.25 -3.20 7.33
N ARG A 119 10.49 -2.63 8.51
CA ARG A 119 11.44 -3.12 9.51
C ARG A 119 10.63 -3.65 10.70
N PRO A 120 10.40 -4.97 10.77
CA PRO A 120 9.40 -5.54 11.70
C PRO A 120 9.82 -5.55 13.17
N GLY A 121 11.06 -5.18 13.48
CA GLY A 121 11.52 -5.18 14.87
C GLY A 121 11.88 -6.58 15.39
N PRO A 122 11.92 -6.83 16.72
CA PRO A 122 11.49 -5.93 17.83
C PRO A 122 12.42 -4.76 18.11
N TYR A 123 13.69 -4.80 17.70
CA TYR A 123 14.66 -3.75 17.95
C TYR A 123 14.41 -2.52 17.06
N VAL A 124 14.31 -1.36 17.68
CA VAL A 124 14.18 -0.06 16.99
C VAL A 124 15.28 0.86 17.53
N CYS A 125 16.14 1.38 16.64
CA CYS A 125 17.19 2.31 17.02
C CYS A 125 16.65 3.76 17.08
N SER A 126 16.48 4.41 16.05
CA SER A 126 15.85 5.70 15.75
C SER A 126 15.49 6.63 16.91
N GLU A 127 16.33 6.69 17.97
CA GLU A 127 16.07 7.51 19.17
C GLU A 127 14.67 7.27 19.77
N TRP A 128 14.23 6.02 19.73
CA TRP A 128 12.96 5.60 20.28
C TRP A 128 13.17 5.05 21.69
N GLU A 129 12.39 5.56 22.64
CA GLU A 129 12.37 5.06 24.01
C GLU A 129 11.63 3.71 24.06
N MET A 130 12.29 2.68 24.61
CA MET A 130 11.75 1.33 24.74
C MET A 130 11.38 1.02 26.19
#